data_c1bea13a35c8583947de7577c8471d0f
#
_entry.id   c1bea13a35c8583947de7577c8471d0f
#
_cell.length_a   1.000
_cell.length_b   1.000
_cell.length_c   1.000
_cell.angle_alpha   90.00
_cell.angle_beta   90.00
_cell.angle_gamma   90.00
#
_symmetry.space_group_name_H-M   'P 1'
#
loop_
_entity.id
_entity.type
_entity.pdbx_description
1 polymer ?
#
loop_
_entity_poly.entity_id
_entity_poly.type
_entity_poly.pdbx_seq_one_letter_code
_entity_poly.pdbx_strand_id
1 'polypeptide(L)'
;MFPVFRYTVFVDVRRTIIVSFGLLLLAAPVLTAQKPAASRPVLVCYGDSITAGYGLDDGQSFPDALQRDLDRSGYHYLVNNQGTSGATTKDAVAGLRTVLRLHPDIVIVEFGGNDGLRGLPLDETRRNLDQVLTALENAHIKILLAGITLPPNFGEDYIQALAQAFRSLAAKHHAAFVPMIYKGLVDVPGTIQRDGIHPTAKGSEIIADTLLPALKPLLRK
;
A
#
# COMPACT_ATOMS: atom_id res chain seq x y z
N MET A 1 61.96 15.53 -102.50
CA MET A 1 62.44 15.03 -101.27
C MET A 1 62.26 16.14 -100.23
N PHE A 2 61.08 16.17 -99.54
CA PHE A 2 60.75 17.20 -98.55
C PHE A 2 60.33 16.53 -97.23
N PRO A 3 60.83 16.97 -96.10
CA PRO A 3 60.51 16.35 -94.82
C PRO A 3 59.17 16.87 -94.33
N VAL A 4 58.35 15.92 -93.81
CA VAL A 4 57.06 16.18 -93.18
C VAL A 4 57.34 16.51 -91.72
N PHE A 5 56.96 17.74 -91.28
CA PHE A 5 56.97 18.13 -89.91
C PHE A 5 55.66 17.67 -89.24
N ARG A 6 55.73 16.81 -88.24
CA ARG A 6 54.61 16.46 -87.39
C ARG A 6 54.61 17.39 -86.19
N TYR A 7 53.55 18.14 -85.98
CA TYR A 7 53.30 18.89 -84.79
C TYR A 7 52.48 18.00 -83.87
N THR A 8 53.04 17.67 -82.70
CA THR A 8 52.32 16.99 -81.63
C THR A 8 51.75 18.09 -80.71
N VAL A 9 50.42 18.20 -80.67
CA VAL A 9 49.72 19.08 -79.72
C VAL A 9 49.52 18.29 -78.41
N PHE A 10 50.18 18.68 -77.33
CA PHE A 10 49.88 18.20 -76.00
C PHE A 10 48.70 19.00 -75.47
N VAL A 11 47.56 18.33 -75.24
CA VAL A 11 46.44 18.89 -74.51
C VAL A 11 46.59 18.38 -73.06
N ASP A 12 46.99 19.26 -72.15
CA ASP A 12 47.06 19.02 -70.76
C ASP A 12 45.64 19.21 -70.11
N VAL A 13 44.89 18.10 -69.96
CA VAL A 13 43.56 18.12 -69.30
C VAL A 13 43.77 17.82 -67.84
N ARG A 14 44.09 18.85 -67.08
CA ARG A 14 43.99 18.76 -65.60
C ARG A 14 42.51 18.74 -65.23
N ARG A 15 41.97 17.51 -65.03
CA ARG A 15 40.65 17.30 -64.41
C ARG A 15 40.77 17.57 -62.93
N THR A 16 40.30 18.74 -62.52
CA THR A 16 40.05 19.04 -61.08
C THR A 16 38.88 18.22 -60.63
N ILE A 17 39.12 17.14 -59.87
CA ILE A 17 38.09 16.37 -59.20
C ILE A 17 37.76 17.13 -57.90
N ILE A 18 36.63 17.86 -57.90
CA ILE A 18 36.07 18.44 -56.69
C ILE A 18 35.36 17.30 -55.95
N VAL A 19 36.04 16.73 -54.98
CA VAL A 19 35.41 15.77 -54.03
C VAL A 19 34.67 16.59 -53.00
N SER A 20 33.37 16.74 -53.20
CA SER A 20 32.45 17.32 -52.21
C SER A 20 32.28 16.32 -51.08
N PHE A 21 33.00 16.51 -49.97
CA PHE A 21 32.74 15.80 -48.74
C PHE A 21 31.42 16.34 -48.14
N GLY A 22 30.31 15.67 -48.43
CA GLY A 22 29.05 15.88 -47.76
C GLY A 22 29.16 15.41 -46.30
N LEU A 23 29.25 16.35 -45.38
CA LEU A 23 29.20 16.05 -43.93
C LEU A 23 27.79 15.58 -43.58
N LEU A 24 27.55 14.27 -43.62
CA LEU A 24 26.28 13.68 -43.19
C LEU A 24 26.26 13.76 -41.65
N LEU A 25 25.68 14.83 -41.08
CA LEU A 25 25.37 14.92 -39.68
C LEU A 25 24.29 13.85 -39.33
N LEU A 26 24.75 12.66 -38.94
CA LEU A 26 23.90 11.67 -38.30
C LEU A 26 23.41 12.25 -36.94
N ALA A 27 22.21 12.85 -36.97
CA ALA A 27 21.50 13.19 -35.75
C ALA A 27 21.19 11.87 -35.00
N ALA A 28 22.04 11.49 -34.04
CA ALA A 28 21.76 10.41 -33.16
C ALA A 28 20.46 10.76 -32.42
N PRO A 29 19.44 9.87 -32.40
CA PRO A 29 18.26 10.11 -31.58
C PRO A 29 18.73 10.18 -30.10
N VAL A 30 18.53 11.34 -29.48
CA VAL A 30 18.67 11.48 -28.04
C VAL A 30 17.60 10.58 -27.42
N LEU A 31 17.97 9.36 -27.06
CA LEU A 31 17.15 8.50 -26.20
C LEU A 31 17.02 9.27 -24.87
N THR A 32 15.94 10.03 -24.73
CA THR A 32 15.53 10.52 -23.42
C THR A 32 15.22 9.29 -22.58
N ALA A 33 16.14 8.94 -21.69
CA ALA A 33 15.89 7.90 -20.68
C ALA A 33 14.62 8.32 -19.91
N GLN A 34 13.52 7.68 -20.24
CA GLN A 34 12.26 7.87 -19.51
C GLN A 34 12.56 7.48 -18.06
N LYS A 35 12.51 8.46 -17.15
CA LYS A 35 12.64 8.21 -15.71
C LYS A 35 11.68 7.07 -15.36
N PRO A 36 12.14 5.97 -14.74
CA PRO A 36 11.25 4.88 -14.35
C PRO A 36 10.04 5.48 -13.64
N ALA A 37 8.84 5.14 -14.08
CA ALA A 37 7.63 5.55 -13.36
C ALA A 37 7.82 5.14 -11.90
N ALA A 38 7.79 6.11 -10.98
CA ALA A 38 7.95 5.83 -9.57
C ALA A 38 6.89 4.77 -9.19
N SER A 39 7.33 3.65 -8.63
CA SER A 39 6.42 2.61 -8.18
C SER A 39 5.42 3.24 -7.20
N ARG A 40 4.14 2.89 -7.32
CA ARG A 40 3.12 3.35 -6.36
C ARG A 40 3.55 2.95 -4.95
N PRO A 41 3.50 3.86 -3.96
CA PRO A 41 3.74 3.51 -2.58
C PRO A 41 2.71 2.45 -2.13
N VAL A 42 3.12 1.56 -1.24
CA VAL A 42 2.30 0.44 -0.79
C VAL A 42 1.69 0.73 0.57
N LEU A 43 0.37 0.56 0.68
CA LEU A 43 -0.38 0.56 1.92
C LEU A 43 -0.88 -0.86 2.17
N VAL A 44 -0.47 -1.48 3.26
CA VAL A 44 -0.92 -2.82 3.62
C VAL A 44 -2.00 -2.71 4.69
N CYS A 45 -3.16 -3.35 4.45
CA CYS A 45 -4.15 -3.62 5.48
C CYS A 45 -3.84 -5.01 6.04
N TYR A 46 -3.32 -5.07 7.26
CA TYR A 46 -2.91 -6.29 7.95
C TYR A 46 -3.84 -6.58 9.11
N GLY A 47 -4.63 -7.63 8.98
CA GLY A 47 -5.69 -7.90 9.93
C GLY A 47 -6.30 -9.30 9.84
N ASP A 48 -7.46 -9.43 10.46
CA ASP A 48 -8.19 -10.69 10.54
C ASP A 48 -9.30 -10.80 9.48
N SER A 49 -10.44 -11.41 9.82
CA SER A 49 -11.58 -11.61 8.91
C SER A 49 -12.24 -10.30 8.46
N ILE A 50 -12.15 -9.25 9.27
CA ILE A 50 -12.72 -7.94 8.94
C ILE A 50 -11.90 -7.31 7.81
N THR A 51 -10.57 -7.37 7.93
CA THR A 51 -9.65 -6.95 6.87
C THR A 51 -9.79 -7.82 5.63
N ALA A 52 -9.88 -9.15 5.79
CA ALA A 52 -10.02 -10.09 4.68
C ALA A 52 -11.31 -9.86 3.85
N GLY A 53 -12.36 -9.30 4.45
CA GLY A 53 -13.69 -9.19 3.83
C GLY A 53 -14.47 -10.50 3.89
N TYR A 54 -14.45 -11.19 5.05
CA TYR A 54 -15.16 -12.47 5.22
C TYR A 54 -16.63 -12.35 4.85
N GLY A 55 -17.09 -13.27 3.99
CA GLY A 55 -18.49 -13.34 3.54
C GLY A 55 -18.88 -12.29 2.50
N LEU A 56 -17.93 -11.53 1.96
CA LEU A 56 -18.14 -10.55 0.91
C LEU A 56 -17.66 -11.06 -0.44
N ASP A 57 -18.19 -10.50 -1.50
CA ASP A 57 -17.68 -10.70 -2.85
C ASP A 57 -16.37 -9.90 -3.05
N ASP A 58 -15.60 -10.27 -4.08
CA ASP A 58 -14.39 -9.55 -4.47
C ASP A 58 -14.66 -8.05 -4.70
N GLY A 59 -13.79 -7.21 -4.20
CA GLY A 59 -13.91 -5.75 -4.33
C GLY A 59 -14.82 -5.07 -3.30
N GLN A 60 -15.36 -5.82 -2.32
CA GLN A 60 -16.28 -5.30 -1.31
C GLN A 60 -15.68 -5.15 0.10
N SER A 61 -14.44 -5.58 0.30
CA SER A 61 -13.77 -5.42 1.59
C SER A 61 -13.44 -3.94 1.89
N PHE A 62 -13.15 -3.61 3.16
CA PHE A 62 -12.76 -2.23 3.48
C PHE A 62 -11.41 -1.83 2.83
N PRO A 63 -10.41 -2.71 2.63
CA PRO A 63 -9.24 -2.38 1.83
C PRO A 63 -9.58 -1.98 0.39
N ASP A 64 -10.57 -2.64 -0.24
CA ASP A 64 -11.03 -2.28 -1.58
C ASP A 64 -11.74 -0.92 -1.59
N ALA A 65 -12.59 -0.66 -0.60
CA ALA A 65 -13.23 0.64 -0.42
C ALA A 65 -12.17 1.74 -0.24
N LEU A 66 -11.17 1.49 0.60
CA LEU A 66 -10.06 2.40 0.85
C LEU A 66 -9.24 2.68 -0.42
N GLN A 67 -8.99 1.66 -1.25
CA GLN A 67 -8.33 1.86 -2.55
C GLN A 67 -9.12 2.84 -3.42
N ARG A 68 -10.44 2.64 -3.52
CA ARG A 68 -11.32 3.52 -4.31
C ARG A 68 -11.30 4.96 -3.78
N ASP A 69 -11.29 5.15 -2.46
CA ASP A 69 -11.30 6.47 -1.82
C ASP A 69 -9.98 7.21 -2.02
N LEU A 70 -8.86 6.51 -1.92
CA LEU A 70 -7.54 7.06 -2.18
C LEU A 70 -7.40 7.49 -3.65
N ASP A 71 -7.81 6.64 -4.59
CA ASP A 71 -7.76 6.96 -6.02
C ASP A 71 -8.63 8.17 -6.36
N ARG A 72 -9.88 8.24 -5.82
CA ARG A 72 -10.77 9.41 -5.97
C ARG A 72 -10.20 10.69 -5.39
N SER A 73 -9.41 10.57 -4.32
CA SER A 73 -8.78 11.71 -3.63
C SER A 73 -7.42 12.11 -4.21
N GLY A 74 -6.97 11.42 -5.27
CA GLY A 74 -5.69 11.69 -5.96
C GLY A 74 -4.46 11.21 -5.20
N TYR A 75 -4.61 10.23 -4.29
CA TYR A 75 -3.51 9.53 -3.66
C TYR A 75 -3.17 8.26 -4.44
N HIS A 76 -1.94 8.14 -4.93
CA HIS A 76 -1.53 7.04 -5.81
C HIS A 76 -0.92 5.86 -5.04
N TYR A 77 -1.62 5.38 -3.99
CA TYR A 77 -1.20 4.20 -3.24
C TYR A 77 -1.73 2.90 -3.89
N LEU A 78 -0.96 1.82 -3.71
CA LEU A 78 -1.44 0.46 -3.93
C LEU A 78 -1.88 -0.10 -2.57
N VAL A 79 -3.17 -0.31 -2.37
CA VAL A 79 -3.68 -0.95 -1.16
C VAL A 79 -3.59 -2.46 -1.32
N ASN A 80 -2.91 -3.10 -0.39
CA ASN A 80 -2.72 -4.56 -0.37
C ASN A 80 -3.45 -5.15 0.84
N ASN A 81 -4.39 -6.04 0.57
CA ASN A 81 -5.14 -6.74 1.61
C ASN A 81 -4.35 -7.97 2.09
N GLN A 82 -3.94 -7.96 3.34
CA GLN A 82 -3.27 -9.05 4.06
C GLN A 82 -4.11 -9.50 5.27
N GLY A 83 -5.43 -9.50 5.10
CA GLY A 83 -6.37 -10.06 6.06
C GLY A 83 -6.38 -11.58 6.02
N THR A 84 -6.48 -12.21 7.19
CA THR A 84 -6.60 -13.68 7.32
C THR A 84 -7.73 -14.00 8.28
N SER A 85 -8.80 -14.61 7.77
CA SER A 85 -9.97 -14.93 8.58
C SER A 85 -9.61 -15.83 9.78
N GLY A 86 -10.06 -15.43 10.96
CA GLY A 86 -9.80 -16.13 12.20
C GLY A 86 -8.41 -15.88 12.82
N ALA A 87 -7.56 -15.06 12.21
CA ALA A 87 -6.23 -14.79 12.74
C ALA A 87 -6.29 -14.03 14.07
N THR A 88 -5.42 -14.45 14.99
CA THR A 88 -5.17 -13.81 16.29
C THR A 88 -3.94 -12.91 16.21
N THR A 89 -3.67 -12.19 17.29
CA THR A 89 -2.43 -11.40 17.40
C THR A 89 -1.17 -12.27 17.33
N LYS A 90 -1.23 -13.54 17.76
CA LYS A 90 -0.14 -14.51 17.59
C LYS A 90 0.11 -14.81 16.10
N ASP A 91 -0.95 -14.96 15.33
CA ASP A 91 -0.84 -15.15 13.86
C ASP A 91 -0.30 -13.90 13.18
N ALA A 92 -0.63 -12.71 13.70
CA ALA A 92 -0.04 -11.46 13.24
C ALA A 92 1.48 -11.44 13.42
N VAL A 93 2.01 -11.91 14.55
CA VAL A 93 3.46 -12.05 14.75
C VAL A 93 4.06 -13.03 13.74
N ALA A 94 3.42 -14.18 13.54
CA ALA A 94 3.91 -15.22 12.63
C ALA A 94 3.92 -14.76 11.16
N GLY A 95 2.90 -14.01 10.72
CA GLY A 95 2.74 -13.52 9.35
C GLY A 95 3.56 -12.26 9.01
N LEU A 96 4.10 -11.57 10.01
CA LEU A 96 4.71 -10.25 9.85
C LEU A 96 5.83 -10.19 8.80
N ARG A 97 6.62 -11.25 8.68
CA ARG A 97 7.68 -11.34 7.65
C ARG A 97 7.11 -11.21 6.23
N THR A 98 5.93 -11.72 5.98
CA THR A 98 5.26 -11.59 4.68
C THR A 98 4.87 -10.16 4.40
N VAL A 99 4.35 -9.46 5.39
CA VAL A 99 4.01 -8.03 5.30
C VAL A 99 5.26 -7.19 5.01
N LEU A 100 6.35 -7.41 5.75
CA LEU A 100 7.60 -6.66 5.58
C LEU A 100 8.22 -6.85 4.18
N ARG A 101 8.06 -8.03 3.56
CA ARG A 101 8.54 -8.28 2.18
C ARG A 101 7.78 -7.50 1.10
N LEU A 102 6.61 -6.95 1.40
CA LEU A 102 5.88 -6.08 0.49
C LEU A 102 6.44 -4.65 0.46
N HIS A 103 7.44 -4.35 1.31
CA HIS A 103 8.05 -3.03 1.47
C HIS A 103 7.01 -1.92 1.62
N PRO A 104 6.06 -2.02 2.57
CA PRO A 104 4.99 -1.04 2.71
C PRO A 104 5.51 0.31 3.20
N ASP A 105 4.92 1.40 2.70
CA ASP A 105 5.10 2.74 3.28
C ASP A 105 4.23 2.93 4.52
N ILE A 106 3.06 2.28 4.53
CA ILE A 106 2.07 2.37 5.61
C ILE A 106 1.49 0.97 5.87
N VAL A 107 1.29 0.63 7.14
CA VAL A 107 0.54 -0.56 7.54
C VAL A 107 -0.62 -0.14 8.46
N ILE A 108 -1.82 -0.55 8.10
CA ILE A 108 -2.99 -0.54 9.01
C ILE A 108 -2.99 -1.87 9.72
N VAL A 109 -2.88 -1.87 11.04
CA VAL A 109 -2.88 -3.07 11.89
C VAL A 109 -4.24 -3.22 12.55
N GLU A 110 -4.95 -4.32 12.23
CA GLU A 110 -6.31 -4.60 12.71
C GLU A 110 -6.37 -6.05 13.22
N PHE A 111 -6.12 -6.27 14.50
CA PHE A 111 -6.14 -7.57 15.17
C PHE A 111 -6.59 -7.42 16.62
N GLY A 112 -6.96 -8.54 17.24
CA GLY A 112 -7.31 -8.64 18.65
C GLY A 112 -8.77 -9.02 18.89
N GLY A 113 -9.62 -8.91 17.88
CA GLY A 113 -10.99 -9.38 17.93
C GLY A 113 -11.07 -10.86 18.21
N ASN A 114 -10.33 -11.68 17.48
CA ASN A 114 -10.29 -13.14 17.68
C ASN A 114 -9.65 -13.56 18.99
N ASP A 115 -8.70 -12.81 19.51
CA ASP A 115 -8.11 -13.06 20.83
C ASP A 115 -9.19 -12.91 21.90
N GLY A 116 -9.95 -11.81 21.86
CA GLY A 116 -11.05 -11.56 22.79
C GLY A 116 -12.18 -12.57 22.65
N LEU A 117 -12.65 -12.85 21.42
CA LEU A 117 -13.72 -13.81 21.18
C LEU A 117 -13.38 -15.22 21.68
N ARG A 118 -12.10 -15.59 21.72
CA ARG A 118 -11.61 -16.88 22.23
C ARG A 118 -11.21 -16.82 23.71
N GLY A 119 -11.35 -15.69 24.38
CA GLY A 119 -10.98 -15.51 25.78
C GLY A 119 -9.48 -15.68 26.03
N LEU A 120 -8.63 -15.33 25.05
CA LEU A 120 -7.18 -15.40 25.24
C LEU A 120 -6.72 -14.33 26.24
N PRO A 121 -5.61 -14.57 26.97
CA PRO A 121 -5.10 -13.61 27.95
C PRO A 121 -4.78 -12.25 27.30
N LEU A 122 -5.35 -11.17 27.81
CA LEU A 122 -5.15 -9.82 27.28
C LEU A 122 -3.68 -9.40 27.24
N ASP A 123 -2.88 -9.87 28.21
CA ASP A 123 -1.44 -9.60 28.23
C ASP A 123 -0.70 -10.24 27.03
N GLU A 124 -1.18 -11.38 26.53
CA GLU A 124 -0.62 -11.98 25.31
C GLU A 124 -1.00 -11.16 24.08
N THR A 125 -2.27 -10.78 23.97
CA THR A 125 -2.74 -9.86 22.91
C THR A 125 -1.89 -8.60 22.87
N ARG A 126 -1.67 -7.98 24.05
CA ARG A 126 -0.86 -6.76 24.16
C ARG A 126 0.60 -6.98 23.75
N ARG A 127 1.23 -8.07 24.24
CA ARG A 127 2.63 -8.38 23.86
C ARG A 127 2.79 -8.65 22.37
N ASN A 128 1.87 -9.39 21.77
CA ASN A 128 1.92 -9.73 20.35
C ASN A 128 1.77 -8.47 19.49
N LEU A 129 0.78 -7.62 19.80
CA LEU A 129 0.62 -6.33 19.11
C LEU A 129 1.85 -5.44 19.29
N ASP A 130 2.40 -5.34 20.49
CA ASP A 130 3.63 -4.59 20.78
C ASP A 130 4.80 -5.08 19.94
N GLN A 131 4.94 -6.38 19.75
CA GLN A 131 5.98 -6.97 18.90
C GLN A 131 5.77 -6.63 17.43
N VAL A 132 4.54 -6.68 16.93
CA VAL A 132 4.21 -6.29 15.54
C VAL A 132 4.53 -4.81 15.32
N LEU A 133 4.07 -3.93 16.19
CA LEU A 133 4.27 -2.48 16.08
C LEU A 133 5.76 -2.12 16.18
N THR A 134 6.50 -2.72 17.12
CA THR A 134 7.95 -2.55 17.24
C THR A 134 8.69 -2.92 15.96
N ALA A 135 8.32 -4.03 15.33
CA ALA A 135 8.99 -4.46 14.10
C ALA A 135 8.68 -3.54 12.91
N LEU A 136 7.45 -3.03 12.81
CA LEU A 136 7.07 -2.04 11.80
C LEU A 136 7.81 -0.71 12.01
N GLU A 137 7.90 -0.25 13.26
CA GLU A 137 8.63 0.97 13.65
C GLU A 137 10.13 0.85 13.31
N ASN A 138 10.77 -0.27 13.66
CA ASN A 138 12.16 -0.55 13.33
C ASN A 138 12.43 -0.59 11.81
N ALA A 139 11.41 -0.94 11.02
CA ALA A 139 11.45 -0.89 9.57
C ALA A 139 11.10 0.50 8.99
N HIS A 140 10.90 1.52 9.84
CA HIS A 140 10.51 2.88 9.45
C HIS A 140 9.19 2.96 8.68
N ILE A 141 8.28 2.03 8.93
CA ILE A 141 6.96 1.97 8.31
C ILE A 141 6.00 2.80 9.15
N LYS A 142 5.19 3.64 8.51
CA LYS A 142 4.14 4.40 9.19
C LYS A 142 3.01 3.46 9.60
N ILE A 143 2.50 3.64 10.81
CA ILE A 143 1.53 2.73 11.41
C ILE A 143 0.21 3.46 11.67
N LEU A 144 -0.90 2.82 11.29
CA LEU A 144 -2.22 3.13 11.80
C LEU A 144 -2.71 1.90 12.57
N LEU A 145 -2.91 2.04 13.87
CA LEU A 145 -3.49 1.00 14.70
C LEU A 145 -5.01 1.18 14.74
N ALA A 146 -5.74 0.16 14.33
CA ALA A 146 -7.19 0.11 14.33
C ALA A 146 -7.67 -0.70 15.53
N GLY A 147 -8.30 -0.03 16.49
CA GLY A 147 -8.91 -0.66 17.65
C GLY A 147 -10.24 -1.32 17.32
N ILE A 148 -10.54 -2.38 18.03
CA ILE A 148 -11.78 -3.14 17.91
C ILE A 148 -12.41 -3.31 19.30
N THR A 149 -13.70 -3.60 19.35
CA THR A 149 -14.42 -3.96 20.57
C THR A 149 -14.95 -5.38 20.48
N LEU A 150 -15.48 -5.84 21.59
CA LEU A 150 -16.18 -7.13 21.71
C LEU A 150 -17.65 -6.89 22.04
N PRO A 151 -18.53 -7.89 21.77
CA PRO A 151 -19.90 -7.86 22.22
C PRO A 151 -20.02 -7.67 23.75
N PRO A 152 -21.07 -7.02 24.26
CA PRO A 152 -21.21 -6.69 25.69
C PRO A 152 -21.17 -7.88 26.65
N ASN A 153 -21.53 -9.08 26.17
CA ASN A 153 -21.49 -10.32 26.97
C ASN A 153 -20.08 -10.79 27.37
N PHE A 154 -19.01 -10.15 26.85
CA PHE A 154 -17.63 -10.40 27.27
C PHE A 154 -17.24 -9.65 28.56
N GLY A 155 -18.13 -8.81 29.06
CA GLY A 155 -17.93 -8.05 30.31
C GLY A 155 -17.25 -6.70 30.09
N GLU A 156 -17.78 -5.70 30.78
CA GLU A 156 -17.34 -4.30 30.63
C GLU A 156 -15.85 -4.13 30.97
N ASP A 157 -15.38 -4.73 32.04
CA ASP A 157 -13.98 -4.62 32.51
C ASP A 157 -12.99 -5.12 31.44
N TYR A 158 -13.29 -6.26 30.79
CA TYR A 158 -12.44 -6.82 29.75
C TYR A 158 -12.44 -5.94 28.49
N ILE A 159 -13.61 -5.45 28.09
CA ILE A 159 -13.76 -4.57 26.93
C ILE A 159 -12.99 -3.26 27.15
N GLN A 160 -13.10 -2.67 28.33
CA GLN A 160 -12.36 -1.44 28.67
C GLN A 160 -10.85 -1.69 28.75
N ALA A 161 -10.41 -2.81 29.33
CA ALA A 161 -9.01 -3.17 29.41
C ALA A 161 -8.40 -3.41 28.00
N LEU A 162 -9.14 -4.04 27.08
CA LEU A 162 -8.75 -4.19 25.68
C LEU A 162 -8.61 -2.83 24.98
N ALA A 163 -9.61 -1.94 25.13
CA ALA A 163 -9.57 -0.59 24.57
C ALA A 163 -8.40 0.23 25.14
N GLN A 164 -8.08 0.07 26.42
CA GLN A 164 -6.94 0.73 27.05
C GLN A 164 -5.60 0.17 26.54
N ALA A 165 -5.51 -1.14 26.27
CA ALA A 165 -4.32 -1.75 25.68
C ALA A 165 -4.02 -1.15 24.29
N PHE A 166 -5.01 -1.00 23.41
CA PHE A 166 -4.85 -0.34 22.13
C PHE A 166 -4.38 1.12 22.27
N ARG A 167 -5.00 1.91 23.15
CA ARG A 167 -4.59 3.30 23.39
C ARG A 167 -3.14 3.40 23.85
N SER A 168 -2.75 2.55 24.80
CA SER A 168 -1.40 2.54 25.34
C SER A 168 -0.36 2.16 24.30
N LEU A 169 -0.67 1.18 23.43
CA LEU A 169 0.20 0.77 22.34
C LEU A 169 0.32 1.85 21.29
N ALA A 170 -0.78 2.47 20.87
CA ALA A 170 -0.74 3.57 19.91
C ALA A 170 0.13 4.74 20.42
N ALA A 171 -0.01 5.10 21.69
CA ALA A 171 0.81 6.16 22.31
C ALA A 171 2.28 5.75 22.40
N LYS A 172 2.59 4.51 22.82
CA LYS A 172 3.96 4.00 22.92
C LYS A 172 4.71 4.04 21.59
N HIS A 173 4.04 3.65 20.51
CA HIS A 173 4.63 3.55 19.17
C HIS A 173 4.37 4.77 18.28
N HIS A 174 3.86 5.86 18.84
CA HIS A 174 3.50 7.07 18.08
C HIS A 174 2.66 6.76 16.82
N ALA A 175 1.85 5.69 16.87
CA ALA A 175 1.01 5.26 15.77
C ALA A 175 -0.22 6.16 15.63
N ALA A 176 -0.64 6.42 14.39
CA ALA A 176 -1.98 6.95 14.16
C ALA A 176 -3.00 5.94 14.71
N PHE A 177 -4.10 6.44 15.29
CA PHE A 177 -4.99 5.56 16.04
C PHE A 177 -6.46 5.82 15.73
N VAL A 178 -7.17 4.76 15.40
CA VAL A 178 -8.63 4.72 15.36
C VAL A 178 -9.12 3.85 16.50
N PRO A 179 -9.74 4.42 17.54
CA PRO A 179 -10.12 3.67 18.76
C PRO A 179 -11.11 2.53 18.50
N MET A 180 -11.97 2.67 17.48
CA MET A 180 -13.07 1.76 17.20
C MET A 180 -13.39 1.78 15.71
N ILE A 181 -13.01 0.71 14.99
CA ILE A 181 -13.31 0.60 13.56
C ILE A 181 -14.80 0.45 13.25
N TYR A 182 -15.59 -0.05 14.20
CA TYR A 182 -17.06 -0.18 14.08
C TYR A 182 -17.83 1.10 14.39
N LYS A 183 -17.15 2.20 14.60
CA LYS A 183 -17.82 3.48 14.82
C LYS A 183 -18.72 3.81 13.61
N GLY A 184 -20.01 4.02 13.89
CA GLY A 184 -21.01 4.29 12.86
C GLY A 184 -21.59 3.07 12.16
N LEU A 185 -21.13 1.83 12.46
CA LEU A 185 -21.73 0.62 11.92
C LEU A 185 -22.94 0.17 12.75
N VAL A 186 -22.78 0.09 14.07
CA VAL A 186 -23.74 -0.58 14.96
C VAL A 186 -25.14 0.03 14.88
N ASP A 187 -25.23 1.34 14.65
CA ASP A 187 -26.49 2.08 14.61
C ASP A 187 -27.11 2.17 13.22
N VAL A 188 -26.47 1.61 12.20
CA VAL A 188 -26.94 1.70 10.81
C VAL A 188 -27.42 0.33 10.30
N PRO A 189 -28.69 0.17 9.98
CA PRO A 189 -29.22 -1.10 9.49
C PRO A 189 -28.52 -1.59 8.21
N GLY A 190 -28.24 -2.89 8.16
CA GLY A 190 -27.66 -3.53 6.98
C GLY A 190 -26.16 -3.33 6.83
N THR A 191 -25.44 -2.88 7.86
CA THR A 191 -23.97 -2.73 7.87
C THR A 191 -23.23 -3.91 8.47
N ILE A 192 -23.90 -4.73 9.26
CA ILE A 192 -23.38 -5.97 9.87
C ILE A 192 -24.11 -7.16 9.27
N GLN A 193 -23.41 -8.24 8.99
CA GLN A 193 -23.92 -9.50 8.50
C GLN A 193 -24.81 -10.17 9.56
N ARG A 194 -25.49 -11.24 9.18
CA ARG A 194 -26.42 -11.98 10.07
C ARG A 194 -25.72 -12.62 11.29
N ASP A 195 -24.40 -12.81 11.20
CA ASP A 195 -23.59 -13.35 12.31
C ASP A 195 -23.35 -12.34 13.45
N GLY A 196 -23.72 -11.07 13.26
CA GLY A 196 -23.58 -10.01 14.26
C GLY A 196 -22.16 -9.51 14.47
N ILE A 197 -21.20 -9.94 13.64
CA ILE A 197 -19.76 -9.64 13.79
C ILE A 197 -19.22 -8.98 12.54
N HIS A 198 -19.34 -9.62 11.39
CA HIS A 198 -18.68 -9.17 10.17
C HIS A 198 -19.45 -8.06 9.46
N PRO A 199 -18.74 -7.05 8.92
CA PRO A 199 -19.37 -6.00 8.14
C PRO A 199 -19.92 -6.54 6.81
N THR A 200 -21.01 -5.95 6.32
CA THR A 200 -21.43 -6.09 4.93
C THR A 200 -20.57 -5.21 4.02
N ALA A 201 -20.78 -5.24 2.69
CA ALA A 201 -20.13 -4.29 1.76
C ALA A 201 -20.35 -2.83 2.20
N LYS A 202 -21.58 -2.48 2.59
CA LYS A 202 -21.91 -1.14 3.14
C LYS A 202 -21.16 -0.84 4.44
N GLY A 203 -21.03 -1.84 5.33
CA GLY A 203 -20.24 -1.72 6.57
C GLY A 203 -18.76 -1.51 6.27
N SER A 204 -18.22 -2.20 5.28
CA SER A 204 -16.83 -2.05 4.83
C SER A 204 -16.52 -0.64 4.31
N GLU A 205 -17.46 0.00 3.59
CA GLU A 205 -17.31 1.39 3.18
C GLU A 205 -17.27 2.34 4.40
N ILE A 206 -18.12 2.14 5.40
CA ILE A 206 -18.11 2.94 6.64
C ILE A 206 -16.80 2.74 7.42
N ILE A 207 -16.24 1.52 7.44
CA ILE A 207 -14.91 1.27 8.05
C ILE A 207 -13.85 2.07 7.32
N ALA A 208 -13.82 2.05 6.00
CA ALA A 208 -12.87 2.83 5.21
C ALA A 208 -12.98 4.33 5.53
N ASP A 209 -14.20 4.87 5.56
CA ASP A 209 -14.47 6.27 5.94
C ASP A 209 -14.01 6.59 7.37
N THR A 210 -14.14 5.64 8.30
CA THR A 210 -13.70 5.79 9.70
C THR A 210 -12.18 5.83 9.82
N LEU A 211 -11.45 5.09 8.97
CA LEU A 211 -10.00 5.04 8.94
C LEU A 211 -9.37 6.28 8.28
N LEU A 212 -10.02 6.83 7.25
CA LEU A 212 -9.49 7.91 6.41
C LEU A 212 -8.97 9.14 7.18
N PRO A 213 -9.67 9.70 8.18
CA PRO A 213 -9.19 10.89 8.91
C PRO A 213 -7.84 10.65 9.61
N ALA A 214 -7.62 9.45 10.18
CA ALA A 214 -6.38 9.09 10.83
C ALA A 214 -5.29 8.67 9.84
N LEU A 215 -5.67 8.18 8.66
CA LEU A 215 -4.76 7.77 7.60
C LEU A 215 -4.21 8.97 6.80
N LYS A 216 -5.02 10.00 6.52
CA LYS A 216 -4.63 11.15 5.71
C LYS A 216 -3.31 11.82 6.10
N PRO A 217 -2.98 12.04 7.38
CA PRO A 217 -1.70 12.64 7.79
C PRO A 217 -0.48 11.75 7.45
N LEU A 218 -0.67 10.46 7.24
CA LEU A 218 0.40 9.51 6.91
C LEU A 218 0.68 9.46 5.40
N LEU A 219 -0.30 9.87 4.58
CA LEU A 219 -0.22 9.81 3.12
C LEU A 219 0.69 10.91 2.55
N ARG A 220 1.23 10.63 1.36
CA ARG A 220 1.92 11.60 0.50
C ARG A 220 1.24 11.65 -0.87
N LYS A 221 1.16 12.82 -1.46
CA LYS A 221 0.71 13.00 -2.86
C LYS A 221 1.88 12.83 -3.82
#